data_3dde8994cd7578ba125e3829f5f4f82b
#
_entry.id   3dde8994cd7578ba125e3829f5f4f82b
#
_cell.length_a   1.000
_cell.length_b   1.000
_cell.length_c   1.000
_cell.angle_alpha   90.00
_cell.angle_beta   90.00
_cell.angle_gamma   90.00
#
_symmetry.space_group_name_H-M   'P 1'
#
loop_
_entity.id
_entity.type
_entity.pdbx_description
1 polymer ?
#
loop_
_entity_poly.entity_id
_entity_poly.type
_entity_poly.pdbx_seq_one_letter_code
_entity_poly.pdbx_strand_id
1 'polypeptide(L)'
;MTPVVIDFVSGKTAYRRKYGHAGGEAISKAVGIKKGKRPTIVDATAGLGRDAFVLATMGCRVHMIERSAMIATLLEDGLRRAAADEKIGALIKDKLTLTCGDSRQALLQIPFAPEVIYVDPMFPVKDKSALVKKAMRIVQDIVGRDTDADELLKVALTIATNRVVVKRPASAEYLAGIKPQASIKTKKHRFDIYLIPQQQ
;
A
#
# COMPACT_ATOMS: atom_id res chain seq x y z
N MET A 1 -17.78 -16.96 14.78
CA MET A 1 -17.05 -16.19 13.75
C MET A 1 -15.59 -16.10 14.17
N THR A 2 -14.64 -16.45 13.30
CA THR A 2 -13.21 -16.23 13.60
C THR A 2 -12.92 -14.74 13.45
N PRO A 3 -12.36 -14.06 14.45
CA PRO A 3 -12.05 -12.64 14.37
C PRO A 3 -11.02 -12.35 13.27
N VAL A 4 -11.18 -11.23 12.58
CA VAL A 4 -10.16 -10.74 11.64
C VAL A 4 -9.03 -10.14 12.46
N VAL A 5 -7.82 -10.69 12.33
CA VAL A 5 -6.61 -10.22 13.00
C VAL A 5 -5.56 -9.89 11.94
N ILE A 6 -4.95 -8.72 12.03
CA ILE A 6 -3.79 -8.36 11.22
C ILE A 6 -2.54 -8.82 11.95
N ASP A 7 -1.82 -9.77 11.34
CA ASP A 7 -0.63 -10.37 11.93
C ASP A 7 0.59 -10.15 11.02
N PHE A 8 1.57 -9.38 11.52
CA PHE A 8 2.84 -9.10 10.86
C PHE A 8 3.97 -10.03 11.33
N VAL A 9 3.76 -10.77 12.43
CA VAL A 9 4.80 -11.59 13.08
C VAL A 9 4.84 -12.99 12.51
N SER A 10 3.66 -13.61 12.29
CA SER A 10 3.55 -15.01 11.92
C SER A 10 2.94 -15.26 10.53
N GLY A 11 2.76 -16.50 10.17
CA GLY A 11 2.03 -16.93 8.98
C GLY A 11 2.64 -16.48 7.65
N LYS A 12 1.77 -16.13 6.70
CA LYS A 12 2.17 -15.72 5.34
C LYS A 12 3.04 -14.45 5.32
N THR A 13 2.89 -13.57 6.27
CA THR A 13 3.63 -12.33 6.37
C THR A 13 5.08 -12.59 6.79
N ALA A 14 5.29 -13.46 7.78
CA ALA A 14 6.62 -13.89 8.19
C ALA A 14 7.34 -14.69 7.08
N TYR A 15 6.61 -15.58 6.38
CA TYR A 15 7.14 -16.29 5.23
C TYR A 15 7.61 -15.33 4.13
N ARG A 16 6.81 -14.34 3.86
CA ARG A 16 7.12 -13.28 2.88
C ARG A 16 8.38 -12.51 3.24
N ARG A 17 8.58 -12.18 4.46
CA ARG A 17 9.82 -11.54 4.95
C ARG A 17 11.04 -12.41 4.75
N LYS A 18 10.93 -13.72 5.05
CA LYS A 18 12.08 -14.64 5.07
C LYS A 18 12.54 -15.10 3.69
N TYR A 19 11.60 -15.30 2.76
CA TYR A 19 11.88 -15.96 1.47
C TYR A 19 11.73 -15.06 0.24
N GLY A 20 11.46 -13.77 0.44
CA GLY A 20 11.24 -12.82 -0.67
C GLY A 20 9.93 -13.09 -1.43
N HIS A 21 9.70 -12.32 -2.48
CA HIS A 21 8.45 -12.42 -3.26
C HIS A 21 8.73 -12.34 -4.74
N ALA A 22 8.08 -13.21 -5.51
CA ALA A 22 7.84 -12.98 -6.93
C ALA A 22 7.08 -11.66 -7.21
N GLY A 23 6.23 -11.20 -6.24
CA GLY A 23 5.57 -9.89 -6.29
C GLY A 23 6.38 -8.75 -5.68
N GLY A 24 7.33 -9.03 -4.76
CA GLY A 24 8.18 -8.02 -4.13
C GLY A 24 9.15 -7.35 -5.11
N GLU A 25 9.61 -8.08 -6.11
CA GLU A 25 10.48 -7.50 -7.15
C GLU A 25 9.72 -6.49 -8.01
N ALA A 26 8.47 -6.75 -8.37
CA ALA A 26 7.69 -5.83 -9.19
C ALA A 26 7.33 -4.55 -8.43
N ILE A 27 6.88 -4.65 -7.18
CA ILE A 27 6.55 -3.48 -6.36
C ILE A 27 7.82 -2.67 -6.03
N SER A 28 8.95 -3.32 -5.72
CA SER A 28 10.21 -2.62 -5.44
C SER A 28 10.72 -1.82 -6.64
N LYS A 29 10.62 -2.40 -7.84
CA LYS A 29 10.94 -1.69 -9.09
C LYS A 29 9.98 -0.52 -9.32
N ALA A 30 8.68 -0.74 -9.09
CA ALA A 30 7.65 0.30 -9.30
C ALA A 30 7.87 1.51 -8.40
N VAL A 31 8.10 1.30 -7.10
CA VAL A 31 8.38 2.40 -6.16
C VAL A 31 9.79 2.96 -6.29
N GLY A 32 10.65 2.35 -7.11
CA GLY A 32 11.99 2.87 -7.42
C GLY A 32 13.06 2.53 -6.38
N ILE A 33 12.93 1.41 -5.67
CA ILE A 33 13.99 0.88 -4.82
C ILE A 33 15.18 0.49 -5.70
N LYS A 34 16.37 1.01 -5.39
CA LYS A 34 17.65 0.70 -6.06
C LYS A 34 18.73 0.46 -5.01
N LYS A 35 19.91 -0.04 -5.44
CA LYS A 35 21.07 -0.14 -4.56
C LYS A 35 21.37 1.23 -3.94
N GLY A 36 21.41 1.31 -2.61
CA GLY A 36 21.64 2.56 -1.87
C GLY A 36 20.47 3.54 -1.79
N LYS A 37 19.35 3.32 -2.49
CA LYS A 37 18.17 4.21 -2.43
C LYS A 37 16.92 3.50 -1.89
N ARG A 38 16.33 4.07 -0.83
CA ARG A 38 15.09 3.64 -0.20
C ARG A 38 14.16 4.84 -0.10
N PRO A 39 13.21 5.01 -1.03
CA PRO A 39 12.34 6.17 -1.03
C PRO A 39 11.44 6.20 0.22
N THR A 40 11.06 7.41 0.64
CA THR A 40 9.96 7.61 1.57
C THR A 40 8.64 7.42 0.84
N ILE A 41 7.74 6.60 1.41
CA ILE A 41 6.51 6.18 0.74
C ILE A 41 5.31 6.54 1.60
N VAL A 42 4.26 7.04 0.97
CA VAL A 42 2.91 7.05 1.55
C VAL A 42 2.09 5.97 0.86
N ASP A 43 1.60 5.00 1.61
CA ASP A 43 0.58 4.05 1.15
C ASP A 43 -0.80 4.67 1.43
N ALA A 44 -1.39 5.25 0.39
CA ALA A 44 -2.65 5.99 0.49
C ALA A 44 -3.90 5.09 0.53
N THR A 45 -3.73 3.77 0.50
CA THR A 45 -4.82 2.79 0.51
C THR A 45 -4.41 1.55 1.31
N ALA A 46 -4.00 1.77 2.57
CA ALA A 46 -3.27 0.78 3.35
C ALA A 46 -3.99 -0.56 3.53
N GLY A 47 -5.32 -0.56 3.68
CA GLY A 47 -6.10 -1.77 3.89
C GLY A 47 -5.55 -2.61 5.06
N LEU A 48 -5.10 -3.83 4.78
CA LEU A 48 -4.50 -4.70 5.80
C LEU A 48 -2.97 -4.49 5.97
N GLY A 49 -2.39 -3.44 5.43
CA GLY A 49 -0.97 -3.08 5.57
C GLY A 49 0.03 -4.04 4.91
N ARG A 50 -0.42 -4.89 3.99
CA ARG A 50 0.44 -5.97 3.44
C ARG A 50 1.54 -5.46 2.54
N ASP A 51 1.23 -4.54 1.63
CA ASP A 51 2.20 -3.97 0.70
C ASP A 51 3.13 -3.00 1.44
N ALA A 52 2.58 -2.19 2.36
CA ALA A 52 3.36 -1.34 3.27
C ALA A 52 4.39 -2.13 4.09
N PHE A 53 3.99 -3.27 4.66
CA PHE A 53 4.91 -4.13 5.40
C PHE A 53 6.03 -4.69 4.50
N VAL A 54 5.70 -5.14 3.29
CA VAL A 54 6.70 -5.62 2.32
C VAL A 54 7.71 -4.52 2.01
N LEU A 55 7.26 -3.30 1.73
CA LEU A 55 8.13 -2.16 1.45
C LEU A 55 8.99 -1.78 2.65
N ALA A 56 8.44 -1.85 3.88
CA ALA A 56 9.19 -1.63 5.11
C ALA A 56 10.31 -2.68 5.30
N THR A 57 10.03 -3.96 5.01
CA THR A 57 11.07 -5.02 5.06
C THR A 57 12.19 -4.83 4.05
N MET A 58 11.93 -4.07 2.97
CA MET A 58 12.93 -3.67 1.99
C MET A 58 13.69 -2.40 2.39
N GLY A 59 13.41 -1.84 3.58
CA GLY A 59 14.09 -0.70 4.18
C GLY A 59 13.43 0.66 3.92
N CYS A 60 12.30 0.74 3.24
CA CYS A 60 11.56 1.99 3.04
C CYS A 60 10.87 2.43 4.34
N ARG A 61 10.79 3.75 4.57
CA ARG A 61 9.83 4.32 5.52
C ARG A 61 8.49 4.45 4.81
N VAL A 62 7.44 3.88 5.41
CA VAL A 62 6.10 3.88 4.82
C VAL A 62 5.11 4.45 5.82
N HIS A 63 4.49 5.55 5.44
CA HIS A 63 3.34 6.11 6.13
C HIS A 63 2.07 5.56 5.51
N MET A 64 1.26 4.87 6.29
CA MET A 64 -0.01 4.28 5.86
C MET A 64 -1.16 5.24 6.13
N ILE A 65 -2.08 5.35 5.20
CA ILE A 65 -3.36 6.05 5.39
C ILE A 65 -4.48 5.04 5.13
N GLU A 66 -5.39 4.92 6.10
CA GLU A 66 -6.56 4.04 6.01
C GLU A 66 -7.82 4.80 6.41
N ARG A 67 -8.82 4.84 5.52
CA ARG A 67 -10.06 5.60 5.75
C ARG A 67 -11.06 4.91 6.65
N SER A 68 -11.08 3.59 6.66
CA SER A 68 -11.96 2.83 7.52
C SER A 68 -11.43 2.81 8.96
N ALA A 69 -12.11 3.46 9.89
CA ALA A 69 -11.73 3.48 11.30
C ALA A 69 -11.61 2.06 11.88
N MET A 70 -12.48 1.13 11.43
CA MET A 70 -12.41 -0.27 11.85
C MET A 70 -11.11 -0.93 11.39
N ILE A 71 -10.72 -0.75 10.12
CA ILE A 71 -9.48 -1.33 9.57
C ILE A 71 -8.26 -0.66 10.19
N ALA A 72 -8.30 0.66 10.38
CA ALA A 72 -7.23 1.41 11.04
C ALA A 72 -7.01 0.90 12.48
N THR A 73 -8.06 0.64 13.25
CA THR A 73 -7.96 0.05 14.60
C THR A 73 -7.31 -1.34 14.55
N LEU A 74 -7.69 -2.19 13.60
CA LEU A 74 -7.06 -3.50 13.42
C LEU A 74 -5.58 -3.40 13.01
N LEU A 75 -5.24 -2.41 12.17
CA LEU A 75 -3.85 -2.11 11.80
C LEU A 75 -3.04 -1.64 13.00
N GLU A 76 -3.58 -0.72 13.79
CA GLU A 76 -2.96 -0.21 15.01
C GLU A 76 -2.65 -1.34 15.99
N ASP A 77 -3.63 -2.23 16.24
CA ASP A 77 -3.41 -3.40 17.08
C ASP A 77 -2.32 -4.33 16.52
N GLY A 78 -2.37 -4.60 15.21
CA GLY A 78 -1.35 -5.40 14.52
C GLY A 78 0.04 -4.81 14.62
N LEU A 79 0.18 -3.49 14.42
CA LEU A 79 1.44 -2.76 14.55
C LEU A 79 1.95 -2.77 16.00
N ARG A 80 1.08 -2.55 16.98
CA ARG A 80 1.42 -2.58 18.40
C ARG A 80 1.97 -3.95 18.82
N ARG A 81 1.32 -5.04 18.41
CA ARG A 81 1.79 -6.41 18.68
C ARG A 81 3.12 -6.70 17.97
N ALA A 82 3.25 -6.28 16.73
CA ALA A 82 4.48 -6.46 15.97
C ALA A 82 5.64 -5.61 16.51
N ALA A 83 5.37 -4.43 17.05
CA ALA A 83 6.37 -3.56 17.69
C ALA A 83 6.94 -4.15 19.00
N ALA A 84 6.23 -5.10 19.63
CA ALA A 84 6.69 -5.83 20.80
C ALA A 84 7.47 -7.11 20.46
N ASP A 85 7.49 -7.53 19.19
CA ASP A 85 8.22 -8.75 18.76
C ASP A 85 9.72 -8.49 18.68
N GLU A 86 10.50 -9.41 19.24
CA GLU A 86 11.97 -9.31 19.31
C GLU A 86 12.64 -9.23 17.93
N LYS A 87 12.05 -9.85 16.90
CA LYS A 87 12.66 -9.98 15.56
C LYS A 87 12.33 -8.82 14.64
N ILE A 88 11.13 -8.24 14.77
CA ILE A 88 10.64 -7.20 13.84
C ILE A 88 10.27 -5.89 14.52
N GLY A 89 10.25 -5.85 15.85
CA GLY A 89 9.77 -4.68 16.59
C GLY A 89 10.53 -3.39 16.26
N ALA A 90 11.85 -3.46 16.13
CA ALA A 90 12.68 -2.33 15.73
C ALA A 90 12.33 -1.82 14.32
N LEU A 91 12.12 -2.75 13.36
CA LEU A 91 11.71 -2.42 11.99
C LEU A 91 10.34 -1.73 11.97
N ILE A 92 9.37 -2.28 12.70
CA ILE A 92 8.01 -1.72 12.76
C ILE A 92 8.05 -0.28 13.29
N LYS A 93 8.74 -0.05 14.42
CA LYS A 93 8.85 1.27 15.06
C LYS A 93 9.54 2.32 14.19
N ASP A 94 10.56 1.92 13.44
CA ASP A 94 11.33 2.84 12.58
C ASP A 94 10.68 3.08 11.22
N LYS A 95 9.96 2.07 10.68
CA LYS A 95 9.58 2.10 9.27
C LYS A 95 8.09 2.28 8.99
N LEU A 96 7.21 1.99 9.95
CA LEU A 96 5.76 2.03 9.72
C LEU A 96 5.07 3.02 10.64
N THR A 97 4.29 3.90 10.04
CA THR A 97 3.36 4.80 10.75
C THR A 97 1.99 4.75 10.11
N LEU A 98 0.95 5.14 10.84
CA LEU A 98 -0.44 5.07 10.39
C LEU A 98 -1.20 6.36 10.72
N THR A 99 -2.02 6.80 9.78
CA THR A 99 -3.07 7.79 9.97
C THR A 99 -4.42 7.20 9.58
N CYS A 100 -5.43 7.36 10.42
CA CYS A 100 -6.81 7.06 10.09
C CYS A 100 -7.47 8.30 9.47
N GLY A 101 -7.95 8.20 8.22
CA GLY A 101 -8.61 9.31 7.56
C GLY A 101 -8.74 9.15 6.05
N ASP A 102 -9.48 10.06 5.43
CA ASP A 102 -9.58 10.15 3.97
C ASP A 102 -8.23 10.57 3.38
N SER A 103 -7.70 9.73 2.50
CA SER A 103 -6.36 9.92 1.93
C SER A 103 -6.22 11.20 1.11
N ARG A 104 -7.29 11.69 0.49
CA ARG A 104 -7.27 12.97 -0.26
C ARG A 104 -7.02 14.15 0.68
N GLN A 105 -7.57 14.10 1.88
CA GLN A 105 -7.39 15.14 2.90
C GLN A 105 -6.08 14.93 3.68
N ALA A 106 -5.80 13.70 4.09
CA ALA A 106 -4.62 13.36 4.86
C ALA A 106 -3.32 13.67 4.10
N LEU A 107 -3.28 13.40 2.79
CA LEU A 107 -2.12 13.73 1.94
C LEU A 107 -1.77 15.22 1.95
N LEU A 108 -2.76 16.10 2.03
CA LEU A 108 -2.56 17.55 2.09
C LEU A 108 -2.01 18.03 3.44
N GLN A 109 -2.08 17.19 4.48
CA GLN A 109 -1.73 17.52 5.86
C GLN A 109 -0.49 16.79 6.37
N ILE A 110 0.10 15.89 5.58
CA ILE A 110 1.31 15.17 5.99
C ILE A 110 2.48 16.15 6.17
N PRO A 111 3.26 16.01 7.28
CA PRO A 111 4.31 16.99 7.62
C PRO A 111 5.64 16.78 6.87
N PHE A 112 5.65 16.03 5.80
CA PHE A 112 6.84 15.73 4.99
C PHE A 112 6.46 15.59 3.51
N ALA A 113 7.43 15.73 2.61
CA ALA A 113 7.25 15.52 1.18
C ALA A 113 7.58 14.08 0.81
N PRO A 114 6.59 13.21 0.49
CA PRO A 114 6.84 11.82 0.13
C PRO A 114 7.49 11.73 -1.26
N GLU A 115 8.52 10.91 -1.39
CA GLU A 115 9.08 10.63 -2.72
C GLU A 115 8.09 9.81 -3.56
N VAL A 116 7.37 8.88 -2.94
CA VAL A 116 6.42 8.00 -3.63
C VAL A 116 5.08 8.00 -2.90
N ILE A 117 4.00 8.13 -3.67
CA ILE A 117 2.66 7.79 -3.19
C ILE A 117 2.23 6.50 -3.89
N TYR A 118 1.90 5.49 -3.09
CA TYR A 118 1.41 4.19 -3.54
C TYR A 118 -0.10 4.12 -3.34
N VAL A 119 -0.81 3.66 -4.37
CA VAL A 119 -2.28 3.59 -4.40
C VAL A 119 -2.69 2.21 -4.92
N ASP A 120 -3.40 1.42 -4.12
CA ASP A 120 -4.01 0.13 -4.49
C ASP A 120 -5.52 0.15 -4.23
N PRO A 121 -6.29 0.89 -5.04
CA PRO A 121 -7.72 1.05 -4.82
C PRO A 121 -8.43 -0.29 -4.93
N MET A 122 -9.43 -0.51 -4.08
CA MET A 122 -10.24 -1.73 -4.14
C MET A 122 -11.10 -1.77 -5.40
N PHE A 123 -10.78 -2.69 -6.30
CA PHE A 123 -11.59 -3.01 -7.47
C PHE A 123 -12.59 -4.12 -7.17
N PRO A 124 -13.79 -4.07 -7.78
CA PRO A 124 -14.72 -5.17 -7.71
C PRO A 124 -14.09 -6.41 -8.36
N VAL A 125 -13.79 -7.41 -7.54
CA VAL A 125 -13.24 -8.68 -8.03
C VAL A 125 -14.37 -9.52 -8.62
N LYS A 126 -14.31 -9.82 -9.91
CA LYS A 126 -15.26 -10.70 -10.60
C LYS A 126 -15.05 -12.20 -10.31
N ASP A 127 -13.98 -12.60 -9.61
CA ASP A 127 -13.59 -14.01 -9.48
C ASP A 127 -13.78 -14.65 -8.10
N LYS A 128 -14.25 -15.90 -8.13
CA LYS A 128 -14.70 -16.73 -7.01
C LYS A 128 -13.64 -17.77 -6.62
N SER A 129 -12.71 -17.47 -5.69
CA SER A 129 -11.91 -18.50 -5.02
C SER A 129 -11.90 -18.31 -3.50
N ALA A 130 -12.07 -19.44 -2.74
CA ALA A 130 -12.94 -19.45 -1.55
C ALA A 130 -12.37 -19.04 -0.17
N LEU A 131 -11.09 -19.00 0.15
CA LEU A 131 -10.64 -18.90 1.56
C LEU A 131 -9.84 -17.63 1.96
N VAL A 132 -9.04 -17.08 1.06
CA VAL A 132 -8.39 -15.77 1.30
C VAL A 132 -9.40 -14.62 1.19
N LYS A 133 -10.56 -14.93 0.65
CA LYS A 133 -11.65 -14.02 0.30
C LYS A 133 -12.55 -13.66 1.47
N LYS A 134 -12.62 -14.46 2.54
CA LYS A 134 -13.56 -14.16 3.64
C LYS A 134 -13.16 -12.89 4.41
N ALA A 135 -11.88 -12.78 4.81
CA ALA A 135 -11.39 -11.56 5.46
C ALA A 135 -11.43 -10.36 4.49
N MET A 136 -11.05 -10.58 3.22
CA MET A 136 -11.07 -9.54 2.19
C MET A 136 -12.49 -9.15 1.77
N ARG A 137 -13.47 -10.07 1.78
CA ARG A 137 -14.88 -9.74 1.56
C ARG A 137 -15.45 -8.93 2.71
N ILE A 138 -15.18 -9.33 3.94
CA ILE A 138 -15.61 -8.55 5.11
C ILE A 138 -15.06 -7.12 5.02
N VAL A 139 -13.79 -6.96 4.62
CA VAL A 139 -13.19 -5.65 4.40
C VAL A 139 -13.88 -4.90 3.25
N GLN A 140 -14.13 -5.56 2.11
CA GLN A 140 -14.83 -4.96 0.98
C GLN A 140 -16.29 -4.60 1.27
N ASP A 141 -16.99 -5.43 2.05
CA ASP A 141 -18.38 -5.17 2.47
C ASP A 141 -18.46 -4.00 3.46
N ILE A 142 -17.41 -3.81 4.28
CA ILE A 142 -17.34 -2.72 5.27
C ILE A 142 -16.85 -1.41 4.65
N VAL A 143 -15.85 -1.47 3.78
CA VAL A 143 -15.17 -0.28 3.23
C VAL A 143 -15.86 0.25 1.97
N GLY A 144 -16.60 -0.60 1.27
CA GLY A 144 -17.25 -0.24 0.01
C GLY A 144 -16.26 -0.15 -1.16
N ARG A 145 -16.71 0.46 -2.27
CA ARG A 145 -15.91 0.69 -3.47
C ARG A 145 -15.17 2.02 -3.36
N ASP A 146 -13.94 2.06 -3.84
CA ASP A 146 -13.19 3.31 -3.98
C ASP A 146 -13.67 4.07 -5.22
N THR A 147 -14.84 4.71 -5.11
CA THR A 147 -15.43 5.52 -6.19
C THR A 147 -14.67 6.83 -6.42
N ASP A 148 -13.81 7.21 -5.49
CA ASP A 148 -13.02 8.44 -5.45
C ASP A 148 -11.53 8.22 -5.78
N ALA A 149 -11.18 7.03 -6.26
CA ALA A 149 -9.79 6.70 -6.60
C ALA A 149 -9.20 7.60 -7.70
N ASP A 150 -10.02 8.09 -8.63
CA ASP A 150 -9.62 9.04 -9.67
C ASP A 150 -9.21 10.40 -9.08
N GLU A 151 -9.95 10.87 -8.07
CA GLU A 151 -9.62 12.09 -7.35
C GLU A 151 -8.36 11.91 -6.49
N LEU A 152 -8.23 10.75 -5.84
CA LEU A 152 -7.05 10.42 -5.06
C LEU A 152 -5.78 10.45 -5.93
N LEU A 153 -5.83 9.90 -7.17
CA LEU A 153 -4.70 9.99 -8.08
C LEU A 153 -4.32 11.44 -8.38
N LYS A 154 -5.30 12.30 -8.66
CA LYS A 154 -5.03 13.73 -8.95
C LYS A 154 -4.34 14.42 -7.78
N VAL A 155 -4.84 14.22 -6.55
CA VAL A 155 -4.19 14.75 -5.34
C VAL A 155 -2.78 14.18 -5.16
N ALA A 156 -2.62 12.85 -5.31
CA ALA A 156 -1.32 12.20 -5.17
C ALA A 156 -0.27 12.78 -6.15
N LEU A 157 -0.68 13.07 -7.39
CA LEU A 157 0.21 13.67 -8.40
C LEU A 157 0.71 15.08 -8.03
N THR A 158 -0.02 15.83 -7.20
CA THR A 158 0.41 17.17 -6.74
C THR A 158 1.33 17.11 -5.52
N ILE A 159 1.30 16.01 -4.76
CA ILE A 159 2.02 15.89 -3.47
C ILE A 159 3.30 15.08 -3.60
N ALA A 160 3.31 14.00 -4.41
CA ALA A 160 4.50 13.19 -4.60
C ALA A 160 5.64 14.00 -5.22
N THR A 161 6.88 13.81 -4.74
CA THR A 161 8.05 14.54 -5.28
C THR A 161 8.80 13.76 -6.37
N ASN A 162 8.55 12.46 -6.52
CA ASN A 162 9.23 11.64 -7.52
C ASN A 162 8.25 10.87 -8.42
N ARG A 163 7.29 10.16 -7.82
CA ARG A 163 6.30 9.38 -8.60
C ARG A 163 5.06 9.01 -7.79
N VAL A 164 3.98 8.72 -8.52
CA VAL A 164 2.84 7.97 -7.99
C VAL A 164 2.83 6.58 -8.62
N VAL A 165 2.56 5.57 -7.82
CA VAL A 165 2.46 4.16 -8.26
C VAL A 165 1.07 3.66 -7.97
N VAL A 166 0.34 3.27 -9.02
CA VAL A 166 -1.01 2.73 -8.90
C VAL A 166 -1.01 1.25 -9.26
N LYS A 167 -1.44 0.41 -8.33
CA LYS A 167 -1.62 -1.02 -8.59
C LYS A 167 -3.00 -1.27 -9.16
N ARG A 168 -3.06 -2.01 -10.27
CA ARG A 168 -4.28 -2.29 -11.02
C ARG A 168 -4.35 -3.75 -11.45
N PRO A 169 -5.56 -4.34 -11.63
CA PRO A 169 -5.70 -5.54 -12.42
C PRO A 169 -5.08 -5.36 -13.81
N ALA A 170 -4.49 -6.43 -14.38
CA ALA A 170 -3.75 -6.31 -15.63
C ALA A 170 -4.58 -5.76 -16.80
N SER A 171 -5.89 -6.03 -16.81
CA SER A 171 -6.84 -5.60 -17.86
C SER A 171 -7.65 -4.34 -17.53
N ALA A 172 -7.45 -3.72 -16.34
CA ALA A 172 -8.23 -2.55 -15.96
C ALA A 172 -7.81 -1.32 -16.78
N GLU A 173 -8.71 -0.38 -16.96
CA GLU A 173 -8.42 0.93 -17.57
C GLU A 173 -7.45 1.72 -16.69
N TYR A 174 -6.82 2.76 -17.23
CA TYR A 174 -5.98 3.66 -16.44
C TYR A 174 -6.83 4.47 -15.47
N LEU A 175 -6.32 4.68 -14.27
CA LEU A 175 -7.00 5.46 -13.25
C LEU A 175 -7.17 6.90 -13.73
N ALA A 176 -8.35 7.49 -13.53
CA ALA A 176 -8.74 8.81 -14.03
C ALA A 176 -8.56 8.99 -15.56
N GLY A 177 -8.45 7.91 -16.33
CA GLY A 177 -8.13 7.96 -17.75
C GLY A 177 -6.71 8.46 -18.08
N ILE A 178 -5.87 8.71 -17.06
CA ILE A 178 -4.53 9.26 -17.23
C ILE A 178 -3.56 8.13 -17.59
N LYS A 179 -2.89 8.24 -18.76
CA LYS A 179 -1.88 7.27 -19.19
C LYS A 179 -0.59 7.43 -18.37
N PRO A 180 -0.08 6.34 -17.73
CA PRO A 180 1.19 6.40 -17.01
C PRO A 180 2.38 6.47 -17.97
N GLN A 181 3.52 6.99 -17.50
CA GLN A 181 4.77 7.00 -18.28
C GLN A 181 5.40 5.61 -18.38
N ALA A 182 5.13 4.72 -17.42
CA ALA A 182 5.59 3.33 -17.45
C ALA A 182 4.61 2.40 -16.73
N SER A 183 4.65 1.11 -17.06
CA SER A 183 3.89 0.08 -16.36
C SER A 183 4.72 -1.17 -16.18
N ILE A 184 4.71 -1.74 -14.98
CA ILE A 184 5.34 -3.03 -14.68
C ILE A 184 4.24 -4.07 -14.57
N LYS A 185 4.19 -4.98 -15.53
CA LYS A 185 3.17 -6.05 -15.57
C LYS A 185 3.64 -7.27 -14.78
N THR A 186 2.70 -7.88 -14.08
CA THR A 186 2.84 -9.18 -13.44
C THR A 186 1.78 -10.13 -14.00
N LYS A 187 1.77 -11.38 -13.56
CA LYS A 187 0.78 -12.38 -14.01
C LYS A 187 -0.67 -11.98 -13.68
N LYS A 188 -0.92 -11.24 -12.61
CA LYS A 188 -2.28 -10.94 -12.11
C LYS A 188 -2.63 -9.46 -12.10
N HIS A 189 -1.65 -8.59 -12.00
CA HIS A 189 -1.81 -7.14 -11.87
C HIS A 189 -0.67 -6.41 -12.56
N ARG A 190 -0.79 -5.10 -12.67
CA ARG A 190 0.27 -4.20 -13.12
C ARG A 190 0.44 -3.07 -12.12
N PHE A 191 1.60 -2.44 -12.13
CA PHE A 191 1.89 -1.19 -11.44
C PHE A 191 2.04 -0.10 -12.49
N ASP A 192 1.12 0.83 -12.52
CA ASP A 192 1.18 2.02 -13.38
C ASP A 192 2.00 3.09 -12.66
N ILE A 193 2.99 3.66 -13.34
CA ILE A 193 3.98 4.57 -12.77
C ILE A 193 3.82 5.94 -13.43
N TYR A 194 3.47 6.92 -12.62
CA TYR A 194 3.33 8.32 -12.99
C TYR A 194 4.54 9.08 -12.43
N LEU A 195 5.43 9.54 -13.30
CA LEU A 195 6.63 10.28 -12.90
C LEU A 195 6.30 11.75 -12.68
N ILE A 196 6.83 12.31 -11.59
CA ILE A 196 6.72 13.73 -11.30
C ILE A 196 7.94 14.43 -11.89
N PRO A 197 7.74 15.45 -12.76
CA PRO A 197 8.85 16.24 -13.29
C PRO A 197 9.63 16.88 -12.13
N GLN A 198 10.96 16.74 -12.17
CA GLN A 198 11.82 17.46 -11.21
C GLN A 198 11.80 18.93 -11.60
N GLN A 199 11.41 19.80 -10.70
CA GLN A 199 11.63 21.24 -10.89
C GLN A 199 13.15 21.46 -10.91
N GLN A 200 13.67 21.97 -12.03
CA GLN A 200 15.07 22.37 -12.17
C GLN A 200 15.37 23.62 -11.34
#